data_b4b6716c5ae4b2f08320f9cd6e950ad8
#
_entry.id   b4b6716c5ae4b2f08320f9cd6e950ad8
#
_cell.length_a   1.000
_cell.length_b   1.000
_cell.length_c   1.000
_cell.angle_alpha   90.00
_cell.angle_beta   90.00
_cell.angle_gamma   90.00
#
_symmetry.space_group_name_H-M   'P 1'
#
loop_
_entity.id
_entity.type
_entity.pdbx_description
1 polymer ?
#
loop_
_entity_poly.entity_id
_entity_poly.type
_entity_poly.pdbx_seq_one_letter_code
_entity_poly.pdbx_strand_id
1 'polypeptide(L)'
;MLYLLKKKINRKLKEFRENYQHVRFYNGTEEVLFLSLKRNTKVRTYLNLIFRLQQQYQQPIVIEFSLFRYFVLVKWFKELDFIYFSKPFQKPKIYRLFSHQKNADFQVNFNYKKVYTTDVYVKEAVPYIMHPRNYMIAKPDLLEKQVGIVMSGNFEAKIYDSDAITKSFQLLNRWRIYSEIIKHKAVVTITGTEFKEQLGSSIFKNSFVVMKWQQGAIPSEEWRHYLSSAKFLFCAPGMTMPMCHNVIEAMSVGVVPIINYQNWLNPSLIDGKNALLYNSEESIHQVIDRALQMN
;
A
#
# COMPACT_ATOMS: atom_id res chain seq x y z
N MET A 1 27.15 -13.90 20.83
CA MET A 1 26.73 -12.61 20.23
C MET A 1 27.58 -12.24 19.01
N LEU A 2 28.90 -12.16 19.10
CA LEU A 2 29.83 -11.84 17.98
C LEU A 2 29.68 -12.75 16.74
N TYR A 3 29.51 -14.06 16.92
CA TYR A 3 29.33 -15.02 15.82
C TYR A 3 28.07 -14.74 15.01
N LEU A 4 26.93 -14.47 15.66
CA LEU A 4 25.69 -14.16 14.99
C LEU A 4 25.77 -12.81 14.23
N LEU A 5 26.48 -11.84 14.79
CA LEU A 5 26.74 -10.57 14.13
C LEU A 5 27.59 -10.75 12.88
N LYS A 6 28.68 -11.52 12.97
CA LYS A 6 29.54 -11.84 11.82
C LYS A 6 28.80 -12.58 10.72
N LYS A 7 27.94 -13.55 11.06
CA LYS A 7 27.08 -14.27 10.12
C LYS A 7 26.09 -13.32 9.42
N LYS A 8 25.50 -12.38 10.17
CA LYS A 8 24.58 -11.37 9.62
C LYS A 8 25.29 -10.40 8.67
N ILE A 9 26.49 -9.94 9.03
CA ILE A 9 27.32 -9.07 8.18
C ILE A 9 27.72 -9.80 6.90
N ASN A 10 28.23 -11.02 6.98
CA ASN A 10 28.63 -11.78 5.81
C ASN A 10 27.46 -12.04 4.85
N ARG A 11 26.27 -12.35 5.38
CA ARG A 11 25.05 -12.48 4.57
C ARG A 11 24.73 -11.16 3.84
N LYS A 12 24.81 -10.04 4.54
CA LYS A 12 24.56 -8.71 3.94
C LYS A 12 25.58 -8.34 2.87
N LEU A 13 26.85 -8.68 3.09
CA LEU A 13 27.91 -8.47 2.09
C LEU A 13 27.71 -9.36 0.86
N LYS A 14 27.27 -10.59 1.04
CA LYS A 14 26.93 -11.50 -0.06
C LYS A 14 25.75 -10.93 -0.86
N GLU A 15 24.64 -10.59 -0.19
CA GLU A 15 23.47 -9.93 -0.82
C GLU A 15 23.89 -8.65 -1.58
N PHE A 16 24.83 -7.88 -1.02
CA PHE A 16 25.36 -6.68 -1.67
C PHE A 16 26.07 -7.01 -2.98
N ARG A 17 27.02 -7.95 -2.96
CA ARG A 17 27.78 -8.34 -4.15
C ARG A 17 26.87 -8.90 -5.25
N GLU A 18 25.95 -9.78 -4.89
CA GLU A 18 24.99 -10.37 -5.84
C GLU A 18 24.07 -9.35 -6.49
N ASN A 19 23.65 -8.33 -5.76
CA ASN A 19 22.75 -7.31 -6.29
C ASN A 19 23.51 -6.17 -6.99
N TYR A 20 24.78 -5.90 -6.64
CA TYR A 20 25.53 -4.77 -7.21
C TYR A 20 25.74 -4.91 -8.72
N GLN A 21 25.88 -6.10 -9.23
CA GLN A 21 25.99 -6.37 -10.68
C GLN A 21 24.73 -5.96 -11.47
N HIS A 22 23.60 -5.81 -10.80
CA HIS A 22 22.34 -5.37 -11.41
C HIS A 22 22.12 -3.84 -11.32
N VAL A 23 23.06 -3.10 -10.72
CA VAL A 23 22.95 -1.63 -10.66
C VAL A 23 23.35 -1.04 -11.99
N ARG A 24 22.41 -0.32 -12.58
CA ARG A 24 22.66 0.45 -13.79
C ARG A 24 22.93 1.89 -13.41
N PHE A 25 24.10 2.40 -13.78
CA PHE A 25 24.41 3.82 -13.65
C PHE A 25 24.00 4.56 -14.91
N TYR A 26 23.34 5.69 -14.73
CA TYR A 26 22.93 6.52 -15.85
C TYR A 26 24.13 7.18 -16.50
N ASN A 27 24.23 7.01 -17.83
CA ASN A 27 25.30 7.61 -18.67
C ASN A 27 24.73 8.36 -19.89
N GLY A 28 23.39 8.50 -19.98
CA GLY A 28 22.72 9.18 -21.09
C GLY A 28 22.85 10.69 -21.03
N THR A 29 22.45 11.34 -22.11
CA THR A 29 22.44 12.82 -22.28
C THR A 29 21.04 13.40 -22.36
N GLU A 30 20.02 12.56 -22.42
CA GLU A 30 18.61 12.96 -22.47
C GLU A 30 18.10 13.49 -21.12
N GLU A 31 16.96 14.17 -21.13
CA GLU A 31 16.29 14.63 -19.92
C GLU A 31 15.76 13.43 -19.14
N VAL A 32 15.95 13.43 -17.82
CA VAL A 32 15.53 12.36 -16.92
C VAL A 32 14.72 12.90 -15.74
N LEU A 33 13.98 12.02 -15.10
CA LEU A 33 13.37 12.30 -13.80
C LEU A 33 14.37 11.94 -12.70
N PHE A 34 14.93 12.94 -12.04
CA PHE A 34 15.93 12.75 -10.99
C PHE A 34 15.28 12.76 -9.61
N LEU A 35 15.35 11.63 -8.89
CA LEU A 35 14.75 11.46 -7.57
C LEU A 35 15.80 11.62 -6.46
N SER A 36 15.64 12.67 -5.66
CA SER A 36 16.41 12.91 -4.42
C SER A 36 15.48 12.95 -3.22
N LEU A 37 15.28 11.82 -2.55
CA LEU A 37 14.28 11.63 -1.52
C LEU A 37 14.88 11.46 -0.12
N LYS A 38 14.07 11.65 0.94
CA LYS A 38 14.49 11.47 2.33
C LYS A 38 14.93 10.03 2.62
N ARG A 39 15.97 9.87 3.46
CA ARG A 39 16.50 8.55 3.83
C ARG A 39 15.51 7.67 4.58
N ASN A 40 14.65 8.28 5.40
CA ASN A 40 13.72 7.56 6.29
C ASN A 40 12.40 7.16 5.61
N THR A 41 12.27 7.39 4.31
CA THR A 41 11.06 7.01 3.57
C THR A 41 11.02 5.52 3.36
N LYS A 42 9.88 4.89 3.66
CA LYS A 42 9.70 3.45 3.50
C LYS A 42 9.76 3.05 2.01
N VAL A 43 10.36 1.91 1.72
CA VAL A 43 10.49 1.35 0.37
C VAL A 43 9.20 1.40 -0.44
N ARG A 44 8.07 1.00 0.16
CA ARG A 44 6.76 1.02 -0.52
C ARG A 44 6.40 2.38 -1.11
N THR A 45 6.80 3.46 -0.43
CA THR A 45 6.51 4.83 -0.85
C THR A 45 7.34 5.22 -2.07
N TYR A 46 8.61 4.83 -2.09
CA TYR A 46 9.47 5.03 -3.28
C TYR A 46 8.93 4.28 -4.49
N LEU A 47 8.57 3.01 -4.32
CA LEU A 47 8.04 2.20 -5.40
C LEU A 47 6.78 2.82 -5.98
N ASN A 48 5.84 3.23 -5.14
CA ASN A 48 4.62 3.91 -5.59
C ASN A 48 4.96 5.13 -6.45
N LEU A 49 5.81 6.02 -5.94
CA LEU A 49 6.22 7.22 -6.67
C LEU A 49 6.86 6.87 -8.02
N ILE A 50 7.79 5.93 -8.03
CA ILE A 50 8.54 5.53 -9.23
C ILE A 50 7.60 5.00 -10.31
N PHE A 51 6.68 4.10 -9.98
CA PHE A 51 5.73 3.58 -10.97
C PHE A 51 4.76 4.65 -11.46
N ARG A 52 4.32 5.57 -10.60
CA ARG A 52 3.47 6.70 -11.02
C ARG A 52 4.20 7.65 -11.95
N LEU A 53 5.44 7.97 -11.66
CA LEU A 53 6.27 8.81 -12.52
C LEU A 53 6.50 8.14 -13.89
N GLN A 54 6.79 6.83 -13.90
CA GLN A 54 6.96 6.09 -15.14
C GLN A 54 5.69 6.08 -15.99
N GLN A 55 4.53 5.86 -15.38
CA GLN A 55 3.24 5.89 -16.09
C GLN A 55 2.93 7.26 -16.70
N GLN A 56 3.34 8.33 -16.02
CA GLN A 56 2.99 9.69 -16.43
C GLN A 56 3.99 10.28 -17.46
N TYR A 57 5.27 10.04 -17.29
CA TYR A 57 6.30 10.74 -18.05
C TYR A 57 7.06 9.86 -19.04
N GLN A 58 7.06 8.55 -18.86
CA GLN A 58 7.76 7.57 -19.72
C GLN A 58 9.26 7.83 -19.90
N GLN A 59 9.86 8.70 -19.08
CA GLN A 59 11.28 9.04 -19.11
C GLN A 59 12.09 8.13 -18.18
N PRO A 60 13.40 7.95 -18.43
CA PRO A 60 14.27 7.26 -17.50
C PRO A 60 14.23 7.89 -16.11
N ILE A 61 14.16 7.05 -15.09
CA ILE A 61 14.16 7.49 -13.70
C ILE A 61 15.54 7.26 -13.11
N VAL A 62 16.20 8.35 -12.73
CA VAL A 62 17.50 8.31 -12.09
C VAL A 62 17.37 8.61 -10.61
N ILE A 63 17.75 7.65 -9.77
CA ILE A 63 17.70 7.81 -8.31
C ILE A 63 19.06 8.29 -7.82
N GLU A 64 19.06 9.32 -6.97
CA GLU A 64 20.29 9.78 -6.34
C GLU A 64 20.98 8.64 -5.60
N PHE A 65 22.22 8.36 -5.95
CA PHE A 65 22.97 7.27 -5.34
C PHE A 65 23.33 7.58 -3.89
N SER A 66 23.04 6.65 -3.02
CA SER A 66 23.61 6.53 -1.68
C SER A 66 23.59 5.06 -1.28
N LEU A 67 24.57 4.60 -0.50
CA LEU A 67 24.62 3.22 -0.03
C LEU A 67 23.31 2.79 0.66
N PHE A 68 22.70 3.69 1.42
CA PHE A 68 21.43 3.41 2.08
C PHE A 68 20.29 3.16 1.06
N ARG A 69 20.12 4.04 0.07
CA ARG A 69 19.09 3.87 -0.98
C ARG A 69 19.34 2.61 -1.79
N TYR A 70 20.60 2.37 -2.13
CA TYR A 70 21.00 1.15 -2.80
C TYR A 70 20.50 -0.10 -2.05
N PHE A 71 20.88 -0.28 -0.78
CA PHE A 71 20.48 -1.45 0.01
C PHE A 71 18.96 -1.63 0.14
N VAL A 72 18.22 -0.53 0.18
CA VAL A 72 16.78 -0.54 0.38
C VAL A 72 16.05 -0.86 -0.94
N LEU A 73 16.56 -0.39 -2.06
CA LEU A 73 15.80 -0.36 -3.32
C LEU A 73 16.25 -1.40 -4.34
N VAL A 74 17.54 -1.75 -4.38
CA VAL A 74 18.10 -2.56 -5.47
C VAL A 74 17.39 -3.90 -5.67
N LYS A 75 17.05 -4.59 -4.61
CA LYS A 75 16.33 -5.88 -4.68
C LYS A 75 14.94 -5.80 -5.34
N TRP A 76 14.37 -4.59 -5.37
CA TRP A 76 13.06 -4.32 -5.95
C TRP A 76 13.16 -3.80 -7.38
N PHE A 77 14.30 -3.22 -7.74
CA PHE A 77 14.49 -2.50 -9.01
C PHE A 77 15.34 -3.24 -10.04
N LYS A 78 16.01 -4.31 -9.64
CA LYS A 78 16.89 -5.07 -10.54
C LYS A 78 16.21 -5.58 -11.81
N GLU A 79 14.90 -5.76 -11.77
CA GLU A 79 14.08 -6.24 -12.89
C GLU A 79 13.43 -5.09 -13.70
N LEU A 80 13.63 -3.83 -13.28
CA LEU A 80 13.02 -2.66 -13.92
C LEU A 80 14.06 -1.95 -14.78
N ASP A 81 13.90 -2.03 -16.09
CA ASP A 81 14.85 -1.54 -17.10
C ASP A 81 14.91 -0.01 -17.23
N PHE A 82 13.87 0.69 -16.78
CA PHE A 82 13.75 2.15 -16.79
C PHE A 82 14.35 2.85 -15.56
N ILE A 83 14.91 2.10 -14.61
CA ILE A 83 15.48 2.65 -13.38
C ILE A 83 17.00 2.60 -13.41
N TYR A 84 17.61 3.74 -13.11
CA TYR A 84 19.03 3.93 -13.01
C TYR A 84 19.40 4.58 -11.69
N PHE A 85 20.66 4.48 -11.30
CA PHE A 85 21.26 5.29 -10.25
C PHE A 85 22.17 6.37 -10.85
N SER A 86 22.27 7.52 -10.21
CA SER A 86 23.33 8.47 -10.52
C SER A 86 24.69 7.88 -10.12
N LYS A 87 25.77 8.28 -10.80
CA LYS A 87 27.10 8.02 -10.26
C LYS A 87 27.27 8.71 -8.90
N PRO A 88 28.09 8.17 -7.98
CA PRO A 88 28.33 8.82 -6.71
C PRO A 88 28.77 10.27 -6.90
N PHE A 89 28.13 11.19 -6.16
CA PHE A 89 28.40 12.64 -6.20
C PHE A 89 28.17 13.33 -7.55
N GLN A 90 27.52 12.69 -8.51
CA GLN A 90 27.19 13.26 -9.82
C GLN A 90 25.68 13.31 -10.01
N LYS A 91 25.21 14.39 -10.66
CA LYS A 91 23.83 14.50 -11.12
C LYS A 91 23.79 14.33 -12.64
N PRO A 92 22.66 13.89 -13.22
CA PRO A 92 22.45 13.96 -14.66
C PRO A 92 22.64 15.40 -15.19
N LYS A 93 22.99 15.56 -16.46
CA LYS A 93 23.19 16.90 -17.05
C LYS A 93 21.87 17.66 -17.22
N ILE A 94 20.84 16.96 -17.65
CA ILE A 94 19.50 17.51 -17.89
C ILE A 94 18.51 16.68 -17.08
N TYR A 95 17.77 17.31 -16.17
CA TYR A 95 16.84 16.59 -15.33
C TYR A 95 15.74 17.48 -14.77
N ARG A 96 14.59 16.87 -14.45
CA ARG A 96 13.57 17.43 -13.55
C ARG A 96 13.72 16.81 -12.17
N LEU A 97 13.87 17.65 -11.15
CA LEU A 97 14.12 17.20 -9.78
C LEU A 97 12.83 16.91 -9.04
N PHE A 98 12.63 15.67 -8.65
CA PHE A 98 11.64 15.24 -7.68
C PHE A 98 12.30 15.10 -6.31
N SER A 99 11.91 15.93 -5.36
CA SER A 99 12.52 15.93 -4.03
C SER A 99 11.56 16.47 -2.97
N HIS A 100 11.91 16.26 -1.71
CA HIS A 100 11.27 16.92 -0.58
C HIS A 100 11.78 18.34 -0.31
N GLN A 101 12.74 18.83 -1.11
CA GLN A 101 13.36 20.14 -0.98
C GLN A 101 12.50 21.20 -1.68
N LYS A 102 12.53 22.43 -1.13
CA LYS A 102 11.72 23.55 -1.66
C LYS A 102 12.11 23.97 -3.09
N ASN A 103 13.36 23.73 -3.50
CA ASN A 103 13.90 24.06 -4.81
C ASN A 103 13.75 22.94 -5.84
N ALA A 104 12.98 21.91 -5.55
CA ALA A 104 12.67 20.87 -6.54
C ALA A 104 11.63 21.37 -7.54
N ASP A 105 11.72 20.90 -8.80
CA ASP A 105 10.70 21.16 -9.82
C ASP A 105 9.34 20.58 -9.37
N PHE A 106 9.39 19.41 -8.71
CA PHE A 106 8.23 18.79 -8.10
C PHE A 106 8.53 18.37 -6.66
N GLN A 107 7.80 18.91 -5.72
CA GLN A 107 7.95 18.53 -4.33
C GLN A 107 7.26 17.19 -4.07
N VAL A 108 7.93 16.32 -3.29
CA VAL A 108 7.39 15.03 -2.87
C VAL A 108 7.17 15.04 -1.38
N ASN A 109 5.93 14.81 -0.96
CA ASN A 109 5.54 14.79 0.44
C ASN A 109 5.11 13.38 0.86
N PHE A 110 5.76 12.87 1.91
CA PHE A 110 5.46 11.58 2.52
C PHE A 110 4.86 11.71 3.92
N ASN A 111 4.30 12.87 4.25
CA ASN A 111 3.66 13.07 5.54
C ASN A 111 2.21 12.58 5.51
N TYR A 112 1.99 11.30 5.76
CA TYR A 112 0.66 10.70 5.83
C TYR A 112 -0.06 10.95 7.17
N LYS A 113 0.43 11.87 8.00
CA LYS A 113 -0.16 12.19 9.30
C LYS A 113 -1.09 13.40 9.26
N LYS A 114 -1.32 13.99 8.11
CA LYS A 114 -2.24 15.11 7.94
C LYS A 114 -3.11 14.90 6.71
N VAL A 115 -4.30 15.51 6.73
CA VAL A 115 -5.17 15.62 5.55
C VAL A 115 -4.61 16.68 4.62
N TYR A 116 -4.70 16.45 3.32
CA TYR A 116 -4.29 17.39 2.29
C TYR A 116 -5.51 17.96 1.57
N THR A 117 -5.48 19.27 1.32
CA THR A 117 -6.43 19.94 0.43
C THR A 117 -6.02 19.78 -1.03
N THR A 118 -6.94 20.03 -1.95
CA THR A 118 -6.68 19.95 -3.40
C THR A 118 -5.50 20.81 -3.84
N ASP A 119 -5.33 22.00 -3.25
CA ASP A 119 -4.27 22.95 -3.61
C ASP A 119 -2.86 22.40 -3.37
N VAL A 120 -2.69 21.52 -2.38
CA VAL A 120 -1.39 20.89 -2.11
C VAL A 120 -0.96 19.98 -3.25
N TYR A 121 -1.90 19.27 -3.86
CA TYR A 121 -1.61 18.31 -4.94
C TYR A 121 -1.21 18.98 -6.27
N VAL A 122 -1.41 20.28 -6.42
CA VAL A 122 -0.92 21.05 -7.57
C VAL A 122 0.60 21.23 -7.51
N LYS A 123 1.18 21.29 -6.29
CA LYS A 123 2.60 21.59 -6.06
C LYS A 123 3.38 20.42 -5.47
N GLU A 124 2.69 19.49 -4.82
CA GLU A 124 3.32 18.37 -4.11
C GLU A 124 2.75 17.03 -4.56
N ALA A 125 3.62 16.08 -4.92
CA ALA A 125 3.23 14.70 -5.09
C ALA A 125 3.12 14.02 -3.72
N VAL A 126 1.94 13.46 -3.43
CA VAL A 126 1.68 12.66 -2.22
C VAL A 126 1.34 11.24 -2.66
N PRO A 127 2.33 10.34 -2.75
CA PRO A 127 2.10 8.99 -3.29
C PRO A 127 1.23 8.16 -2.37
N TYR A 128 0.19 7.56 -2.90
CA TYR A 128 -0.59 6.55 -2.17
C TYR A 128 0.23 5.27 -1.96
N ILE A 129 -0.01 4.59 -0.83
CA ILE A 129 0.69 3.36 -0.49
C ILE A 129 -0.06 2.16 -1.07
N MET A 130 0.64 1.33 -1.83
CA MET A 130 0.19 0.01 -2.27
C MET A 130 1.29 -1.01 -1.98
N HIS A 131 0.94 -2.30 -1.86
CA HIS A 131 1.95 -3.32 -1.68
C HIS A 131 2.91 -3.34 -2.88
N PRO A 132 4.25 -3.38 -2.68
CA PRO A 132 5.22 -3.26 -3.77
C PRO A 132 5.00 -4.24 -4.93
N ARG A 133 4.70 -5.49 -4.65
CA ARG A 133 4.44 -6.51 -5.68
C ARG A 133 3.23 -6.20 -6.55
N ASN A 134 2.26 -5.43 -6.05
CA ASN A 134 1.08 -5.05 -6.82
C ASN A 134 1.38 -4.04 -7.93
N TYR A 135 2.52 -3.33 -7.87
CA TYR A 135 2.95 -2.46 -8.97
C TYR A 135 3.62 -3.22 -10.10
N MET A 136 4.27 -4.34 -9.77
CA MET A 136 5.01 -5.16 -10.73
C MET A 136 4.09 -6.13 -11.51
N ILE A 137 2.85 -6.28 -11.07
CA ILE A 137 1.87 -7.17 -11.70
C ILE A 137 0.99 -6.34 -12.63
N ALA A 138 0.82 -6.81 -13.85
CA ALA A 138 -0.16 -6.28 -14.79
C ALA A 138 -1.57 -6.24 -14.14
N LYS A 139 -2.49 -5.47 -14.73
CA LYS A 139 -3.88 -5.44 -14.27
C LYS A 139 -4.38 -6.88 -14.14
N PRO A 140 -4.81 -7.33 -12.97
CA PRO A 140 -5.27 -8.69 -12.79
C PRO A 140 -6.56 -8.91 -13.58
N ASP A 141 -6.77 -10.14 -14.03
CA ASP A 141 -8.08 -10.57 -14.51
C ASP A 141 -9.09 -10.43 -13.39
N LEU A 142 -10.19 -9.74 -13.66
CA LEU A 142 -11.22 -9.46 -12.67
C LEU A 142 -12.23 -10.59 -12.63
N LEU A 143 -12.55 -11.04 -11.43
CA LEU A 143 -13.59 -12.02 -11.17
C LEU A 143 -14.96 -11.33 -11.03
N GLU A 144 -16.03 -12.07 -11.30
CA GLU A 144 -17.39 -11.64 -10.98
C GLU A 144 -17.57 -11.45 -9.48
N LYS A 145 -18.49 -10.57 -9.09
CA LYS A 145 -18.81 -10.28 -7.69
C LYS A 145 -19.57 -11.44 -7.06
N GLN A 146 -18.89 -12.22 -6.24
CA GLN A 146 -19.42 -13.45 -5.60
C GLN A 146 -19.37 -13.37 -4.07
N VAL A 147 -18.66 -12.40 -3.51
CA VAL A 147 -18.45 -12.26 -2.07
C VAL A 147 -19.02 -10.93 -1.60
N GLY A 148 -19.77 -10.93 -0.52
CA GLY A 148 -20.35 -9.70 0.05
C GLY A 148 -19.25 -8.75 0.52
N ILE A 149 -18.67 -9.04 1.67
CA ILE A 149 -17.61 -8.22 2.28
C ILE A 149 -16.38 -9.09 2.54
N VAL A 150 -15.20 -8.52 2.33
CA VAL A 150 -13.92 -9.16 2.71
C VAL A 150 -13.16 -8.25 3.66
N MET A 151 -12.45 -8.82 4.63
CA MET A 151 -11.41 -8.17 5.42
C MET A 151 -10.22 -9.11 5.54
N SER A 152 -9.04 -8.65 5.16
CA SER A 152 -7.81 -9.44 5.27
C SER A 152 -6.70 -8.63 5.93
N GLY A 153 -5.95 -9.26 6.84
CA GLY A 153 -4.81 -8.59 7.47
C GLY A 153 -4.36 -9.18 8.79
N ASN A 154 -3.45 -8.46 9.42
CA ASN A 154 -3.02 -8.75 10.79
C ASN A 154 -3.92 -7.99 11.78
N PHE A 155 -4.49 -8.73 12.74
CA PHE A 155 -5.40 -8.22 13.78
C PHE A 155 -4.91 -8.54 15.18
N GLU A 156 -3.61 -8.78 15.40
CA GLU A 156 -3.07 -9.08 16.73
C GLU A 156 -3.23 -7.88 17.68
N ALA A 157 -3.86 -8.09 18.83
CA ALA A 157 -4.06 -7.06 19.86
C ALA A 157 -2.74 -6.40 20.26
N LYS A 158 -1.69 -7.19 20.53
CA LYS A 158 -0.35 -6.67 20.90
C LYS A 158 0.26 -5.66 19.92
N ILE A 159 -0.24 -5.62 18.68
CA ILE A 159 0.25 -4.72 17.62
C ILE A 159 -0.74 -3.59 17.35
N TYR A 160 -2.03 -3.90 17.35
CA TYR A 160 -3.08 -3.01 16.84
C TYR A 160 -4.03 -2.45 17.91
N ASP A 161 -3.96 -2.94 19.16
CA ASP A 161 -4.66 -2.34 20.28
C ASP A 161 -3.78 -1.26 20.93
N SER A 162 -3.46 -0.24 20.13
CA SER A 162 -2.71 0.92 20.59
C SER A 162 -3.53 2.19 20.45
N ASP A 163 -3.35 3.11 21.40
CA ASP A 163 -4.00 4.42 21.36
C ASP A 163 -3.43 5.37 20.30
N ALA A 164 -2.39 4.97 19.57
CA ALA A 164 -1.72 5.85 18.62
C ALA A 164 -2.67 6.42 17.56
N ILE A 165 -3.55 5.58 17.00
CA ILE A 165 -4.57 6.01 16.03
C ILE A 165 -5.68 6.80 16.71
N THR A 166 -6.18 6.33 17.85
CA THR A 166 -7.29 6.97 18.57
C THR A 166 -6.88 8.34 19.10
N LYS A 167 -5.73 8.47 19.75
CA LYS A 167 -5.25 9.74 20.30
C LYS A 167 -4.84 10.75 19.24
N SER A 168 -4.20 10.31 18.16
CA SER A 168 -3.67 11.22 17.12
C SER A 168 -4.68 11.61 16.07
N PHE A 169 -5.68 10.76 15.81
CA PHE A 169 -6.58 10.91 14.66
C PHE A 169 -8.06 10.77 14.99
N GLN A 170 -8.40 10.48 16.26
CA GLN A 170 -9.77 10.26 16.72
C GLN A 170 -10.52 9.16 15.96
N LEU A 171 -9.78 8.12 15.56
CA LEU A 171 -10.31 6.99 14.82
C LEU A 171 -10.27 5.72 15.68
N LEU A 172 -11.19 4.79 15.44
CA LEU A 172 -11.11 3.46 16.03
C LEU A 172 -9.85 2.76 15.55
N ASN A 173 -9.11 2.11 16.46
CA ASN A 173 -7.96 1.30 16.09
C ASN A 173 -8.39 -0.03 15.45
N ARG A 174 -7.48 -0.68 14.74
CA ARG A 174 -7.78 -1.90 13.99
C ARG A 174 -8.22 -3.06 14.86
N TRP A 175 -7.70 -3.18 16.10
CA TRP A 175 -8.10 -4.23 17.01
C TRP A 175 -9.54 -4.06 17.48
N ARG A 176 -9.94 -2.85 17.88
CA ARG A 176 -11.33 -2.55 18.27
C ARG A 176 -12.30 -2.83 17.13
N ILE A 177 -11.96 -2.36 15.92
CA ILE A 177 -12.76 -2.63 14.72
C ILE A 177 -12.91 -4.15 14.50
N TYR A 178 -11.81 -4.90 14.53
CA TYR A 178 -11.85 -6.35 14.37
C TYR A 178 -12.67 -7.03 15.46
N SER A 179 -12.54 -6.61 16.72
CA SER A 179 -13.27 -7.16 17.87
C SER A 179 -14.78 -6.96 17.77
N GLU A 180 -15.22 -5.86 17.14
CA GLU A 180 -16.65 -5.65 16.86
C GLU A 180 -17.12 -6.47 15.66
N ILE A 181 -16.36 -6.51 14.60
CA ILE A 181 -16.70 -7.27 13.38
C ILE A 181 -16.95 -8.74 13.70
N ILE A 182 -16.10 -9.39 14.49
CA ILE A 182 -16.23 -10.83 14.78
C ILE A 182 -17.47 -11.20 15.61
N LYS A 183 -18.15 -10.23 16.19
CA LYS A 183 -19.43 -10.44 16.89
C LYS A 183 -20.63 -10.50 15.95
N HIS A 184 -20.45 -10.06 14.70
CA HIS A 184 -21.54 -9.98 13.73
C HIS A 184 -21.88 -11.36 13.16
N LYS A 185 -23.18 -11.70 13.12
CA LYS A 185 -23.69 -13.03 12.71
C LYS A 185 -23.31 -13.45 11.28
N ALA A 186 -23.07 -12.50 10.37
CA ALA A 186 -22.72 -12.78 8.98
C ALA A 186 -21.20 -13.05 8.80
N VAL A 187 -20.40 -12.98 9.86
CA VAL A 187 -18.94 -13.16 9.76
C VAL A 187 -18.56 -14.62 9.67
N VAL A 188 -17.77 -14.93 8.67
CA VAL A 188 -17.13 -16.24 8.47
C VAL A 188 -15.61 -16.02 8.50
N THR A 189 -14.91 -16.71 9.42
CA THR A 189 -13.45 -16.65 9.50
C THR A 189 -12.85 -17.87 8.82
N ILE A 190 -12.00 -17.65 7.83
CA ILE A 190 -11.35 -18.69 7.03
C ILE A 190 -9.90 -18.32 6.70
N THR A 191 -9.15 -19.27 6.19
CA THR A 191 -7.81 -19.06 5.64
C THR A 191 -7.88 -18.54 4.19
N GLY A 192 -6.77 -18.02 3.69
CA GLY A 192 -6.68 -17.63 2.27
C GLY A 192 -6.80 -18.82 1.31
N THR A 193 -6.37 -20.01 1.72
CA THR A 193 -6.52 -21.25 0.95
C THR A 193 -7.99 -21.65 0.84
N GLU A 194 -8.68 -21.73 1.98
CA GLU A 194 -10.12 -22.04 2.01
C GLU A 194 -10.94 -21.02 1.20
N PHE A 195 -10.56 -19.73 1.26
CA PHE A 195 -11.21 -18.72 0.44
C PHE A 195 -11.08 -19.01 -1.06
N LYS A 196 -9.90 -19.41 -1.52
CA LYS A 196 -9.65 -19.74 -2.93
C LYS A 196 -10.42 -20.99 -3.37
N GLU A 197 -10.43 -22.02 -2.53
CA GLU A 197 -11.11 -23.29 -2.82
C GLU A 197 -12.63 -23.17 -2.82
N GLN A 198 -13.19 -22.31 -1.97
CA GLN A 198 -14.63 -22.14 -1.81
C GLN A 198 -15.18 -20.94 -2.63
N LEU A 199 -14.34 -20.27 -3.39
CA LEU A 199 -14.80 -19.17 -4.24
C LEU A 199 -15.82 -19.70 -5.26
N GLY A 200 -16.96 -19.02 -5.38
CA GLY A 200 -18.12 -19.49 -6.13
C GLY A 200 -19.19 -20.19 -5.29
N SER A 201 -18.89 -20.53 -4.04
CA SER A 201 -19.89 -21.03 -3.12
C SER A 201 -20.93 -19.96 -2.76
N SER A 202 -22.20 -20.36 -2.70
CA SER A 202 -23.30 -19.47 -2.28
C SER A 202 -23.15 -18.90 -0.88
N ILE A 203 -22.33 -19.54 -0.02
CA ILE A 203 -22.05 -19.10 1.36
C ILE A 203 -21.46 -17.68 1.38
N PHE A 204 -20.62 -17.33 0.41
CA PHE A 204 -19.94 -16.03 0.43
C PHE A 204 -20.78 -14.85 -0.07
N LYS A 205 -21.85 -15.10 -0.82
CA LYS A 205 -22.65 -14.05 -1.46
C LYS A 205 -23.19 -13.01 -0.49
N ASN A 206 -23.63 -13.48 0.69
CA ASN A 206 -24.23 -12.63 1.74
C ASN A 206 -23.43 -12.72 3.06
N SER A 207 -22.13 -12.98 2.97
CA SER A 207 -21.26 -13.13 4.14
C SER A 207 -20.22 -12.05 4.21
N PHE A 208 -19.70 -11.85 5.40
CA PHE A 208 -18.50 -11.08 5.65
C PHE A 208 -17.33 -12.03 5.93
N VAL A 209 -16.46 -12.21 4.95
CA VAL A 209 -15.31 -13.11 5.04
C VAL A 209 -14.13 -12.40 5.69
N VAL A 210 -13.65 -12.93 6.79
CA VAL A 210 -12.47 -12.43 7.52
C VAL A 210 -11.32 -13.41 7.38
N MET A 211 -10.19 -12.97 6.85
CA MET A 211 -8.96 -13.75 6.70
C MET A 211 -7.85 -13.16 7.57
N LYS A 212 -7.39 -13.94 8.56
CA LYS A 212 -6.24 -13.56 9.39
C LYS A 212 -4.93 -13.95 8.70
N TRP A 213 -4.03 -13.00 8.57
CA TRP A 213 -2.74 -13.23 7.92
C TRP A 213 -1.95 -14.39 8.56
N GLN A 214 -2.03 -14.56 9.88
CA GLN A 214 -1.35 -15.62 10.62
C GLN A 214 -1.89 -17.04 10.33
N GLN A 215 -3.12 -17.14 9.82
CA GLN A 215 -3.76 -18.40 9.51
C GLN A 215 -3.63 -18.80 8.02
N GLY A 216 -2.82 -18.09 7.26
CA GLY A 216 -2.64 -18.29 5.82
C GLY A 216 -3.33 -17.19 5.03
N ALA A 217 -2.53 -16.29 4.48
CA ALA A 217 -3.00 -15.23 3.61
C ALA A 217 -2.91 -15.65 2.14
N ILE A 218 -3.74 -15.05 1.30
CA ILE A 218 -3.56 -15.10 -0.15
C ILE A 218 -2.24 -14.39 -0.48
N PRO A 219 -1.38 -14.99 -1.33
CA PRO A 219 -0.14 -14.35 -1.77
C PRO A 219 -0.39 -12.94 -2.33
N SER A 220 0.52 -12.02 -2.04
CA SER A 220 0.34 -10.60 -2.44
C SER A 220 0.15 -10.42 -3.93
N GLU A 221 0.78 -11.28 -4.74
CA GLU A 221 0.71 -11.30 -6.19
C GLU A 221 -0.67 -11.71 -6.71
N GLU A 222 -1.36 -12.57 -5.99
CA GLU A 222 -2.70 -13.07 -6.34
C GLU A 222 -3.81 -12.23 -5.67
N TRP A 223 -3.46 -11.45 -4.64
CA TRP A 223 -4.43 -10.76 -3.78
C TRP A 223 -5.47 -9.94 -4.54
N ARG A 224 -5.05 -9.10 -5.50
CA ARG A 224 -5.98 -8.24 -6.23
C ARG A 224 -6.92 -9.02 -7.15
N HIS A 225 -6.45 -10.14 -7.70
CA HIS A 225 -7.30 -11.04 -8.50
C HIS A 225 -8.44 -11.56 -7.63
N TYR A 226 -8.14 -12.21 -6.50
CA TYR A 226 -9.16 -12.75 -5.62
C TYR A 226 -10.00 -11.67 -4.92
N LEU A 227 -9.40 -10.54 -4.56
CA LEU A 227 -10.13 -9.40 -4.01
C LEU A 227 -11.20 -8.89 -4.96
N SER A 228 -10.98 -8.93 -6.28
CA SER A 228 -11.94 -8.46 -7.26
C SER A 228 -13.30 -9.17 -7.20
N SER A 229 -13.35 -10.37 -6.63
CA SER A 229 -14.60 -11.13 -6.42
C SER A 229 -15.51 -10.53 -5.33
N ALA A 230 -14.99 -9.66 -4.47
CA ALA A 230 -15.76 -9.04 -3.41
C ALA A 230 -16.51 -7.78 -3.89
N LYS A 231 -17.69 -7.52 -3.34
CA LYS A 231 -18.38 -6.23 -3.51
C LYS A 231 -17.69 -5.15 -2.69
N PHE A 232 -17.35 -5.46 -1.43
CA PHE A 232 -16.79 -4.54 -0.45
C PHE A 232 -15.52 -5.08 0.19
N LEU A 233 -14.58 -4.16 0.51
CA LEU A 233 -13.43 -4.44 1.38
C LEU A 233 -13.53 -3.60 2.65
N PHE A 234 -13.50 -4.23 3.81
CA PHE A 234 -13.40 -3.52 5.08
C PHE A 234 -11.97 -3.06 5.33
N CYS A 235 -11.74 -1.75 5.20
CA CYS A 235 -10.42 -1.12 5.20
C CYS A 235 -10.13 -0.46 6.55
N ALA A 236 -9.71 -1.24 7.54
CA ALA A 236 -9.30 -0.69 8.83
C ALA A 236 -8.02 0.17 8.69
N PRO A 237 -7.85 1.21 9.54
CA PRO A 237 -6.68 2.09 9.50
C PRO A 237 -5.38 1.34 9.76
N GLY A 238 -4.26 1.97 9.39
CA GLY A 238 -2.93 1.48 9.69
C GLY A 238 -2.58 1.56 11.18
N MET A 239 -1.41 1.08 11.56
CA MET A 239 -0.96 1.07 12.96
C MET A 239 -0.62 2.46 13.49
N THR A 240 0.00 3.32 12.68
CA THR A 240 0.53 4.64 13.09
C THR A 240 -0.02 5.80 12.28
N MET A 241 -0.80 5.54 11.26
CA MET A 241 -1.44 6.52 10.39
C MET A 241 -2.72 5.92 9.80
N PRO A 242 -3.75 6.74 9.50
CA PRO A 242 -5.02 6.25 8.96
C PRO A 242 -4.86 5.54 7.62
N MET A 243 -4.21 6.18 6.67
CA MET A 243 -4.10 5.66 5.31
C MET A 243 -3.37 4.31 5.26
N CYS A 244 -4.05 3.30 4.73
CA CYS A 244 -3.52 1.95 4.54
C CYS A 244 -3.57 1.58 3.05
N HIS A 245 -2.70 0.67 2.62
CA HIS A 245 -2.62 0.26 1.21
C HIS A 245 -3.88 -0.46 0.70
N ASN A 246 -4.63 -1.11 1.59
CA ASN A 246 -5.80 -1.92 1.23
C ASN A 246 -6.92 -1.10 0.55
N VAL A 247 -7.13 0.15 0.92
CA VAL A 247 -8.13 1.01 0.26
C VAL A 247 -7.80 1.23 -1.22
N ILE A 248 -6.51 1.43 -1.54
CA ILE A 248 -6.06 1.63 -2.91
C ILE A 248 -6.13 0.32 -3.70
N GLU A 249 -5.80 -0.81 -3.06
CA GLU A 249 -5.91 -2.14 -3.64
C GLU A 249 -7.37 -2.47 -3.98
N ALA A 250 -8.32 -2.17 -3.09
CA ALA A 250 -9.74 -2.33 -3.33
C ALA A 250 -10.20 -1.52 -4.55
N MET A 251 -9.95 -0.22 -4.54
CA MET A 251 -10.37 0.68 -5.61
C MET A 251 -9.75 0.29 -6.97
N SER A 252 -8.52 -0.25 -6.98
CA SER A 252 -7.83 -0.66 -8.20
C SER A 252 -8.48 -1.84 -8.94
N VAL A 253 -9.38 -2.57 -8.27
CA VAL A 253 -10.09 -3.73 -8.82
C VAL A 253 -11.62 -3.61 -8.71
N GLY A 254 -12.11 -2.38 -8.57
CA GLY A 254 -13.54 -2.10 -8.54
C GLY A 254 -14.27 -2.64 -7.30
N VAL A 255 -13.58 -2.73 -6.17
CA VAL A 255 -14.16 -3.09 -4.87
C VAL A 255 -14.40 -1.82 -4.05
N VAL A 256 -15.60 -1.68 -3.49
CA VAL A 256 -15.99 -0.50 -2.72
C VAL A 256 -15.40 -0.58 -1.32
N PRO A 257 -14.63 0.42 -0.85
CA PRO A 257 -14.07 0.40 0.49
C PRO A 257 -15.12 0.74 1.56
N ILE A 258 -15.07 0.05 2.69
CA ILE A 258 -15.75 0.41 3.95
C ILE A 258 -14.67 1.02 4.86
N ILE A 259 -14.77 2.30 5.23
CA ILE A 259 -13.69 3.02 5.91
C ILE A 259 -14.20 4.06 6.93
N ASN A 260 -13.31 4.51 7.83
CA ASN A 260 -13.56 5.59 8.79
C ASN A 260 -12.56 6.76 8.68
N TYR A 261 -11.84 6.84 7.56
CA TYR A 261 -10.82 7.88 7.31
C TYR A 261 -10.90 8.46 5.89
N GLN A 262 -12.11 8.67 5.40
CA GLN A 262 -12.43 9.11 4.03
C GLN A 262 -11.73 10.41 3.62
N ASN A 263 -11.54 11.33 4.56
CA ASN A 263 -10.89 12.63 4.33
C ASN A 263 -9.37 12.55 4.13
N TRP A 264 -8.79 11.36 4.30
CA TRP A 264 -7.36 11.10 4.04
C TRP A 264 -7.06 10.79 2.58
N LEU A 265 -8.10 10.69 1.77
CA LEU A 265 -7.98 10.56 0.32
C LEU A 265 -8.35 11.90 -0.35
N ASN A 266 -7.80 12.16 -1.53
CA ASN A 266 -8.15 13.33 -2.32
C ASN A 266 -8.47 12.91 -3.77
N PRO A 267 -9.71 13.18 -4.26
CA PRO A 267 -10.82 13.74 -3.46
C PRO A 267 -11.27 12.80 -2.35
N SER A 268 -11.90 13.37 -1.32
CA SER A 268 -12.47 12.59 -0.20
C SER A 268 -13.52 11.60 -0.70
N LEU A 269 -13.59 10.44 -0.06
CA LEU A 269 -14.62 9.46 -0.36
C LEU A 269 -15.96 9.89 0.27
N ILE A 270 -17.04 9.56 -0.42
CA ILE A 270 -18.41 9.98 -0.08
C ILE A 270 -19.24 8.75 0.23
N ASP A 271 -19.91 8.76 1.40
CA ASP A 271 -20.77 7.66 1.83
C ASP A 271 -21.89 7.39 0.82
N GLY A 272 -22.11 6.12 0.53
CA GLY A 272 -23.13 5.65 -0.42
C GLY A 272 -22.83 5.96 -1.89
N LYS A 273 -21.76 6.67 -2.20
CA LYS A 273 -21.37 7.01 -3.58
C LYS A 273 -20.17 6.19 -4.06
N ASN A 274 -19.07 6.23 -3.33
CA ASN A 274 -17.82 5.54 -3.69
C ASN A 274 -17.14 4.87 -2.49
N ALA A 275 -17.76 4.91 -1.32
CA ALA A 275 -17.40 4.20 -0.11
C ALA A 275 -18.63 3.97 0.76
N LEU A 276 -18.51 3.11 1.77
CA LEU A 276 -19.40 3.08 2.93
C LEU A 276 -18.62 3.53 4.16
N LEU A 277 -19.23 4.36 5.00
CA LEU A 277 -18.57 4.99 6.12
C LEU A 277 -19.12 4.48 7.45
N TYR A 278 -18.21 4.34 8.43
CA TYR A 278 -18.54 4.13 9.85
C TYR A 278 -17.69 5.07 10.71
N ASN A 279 -18.17 5.42 11.91
CA ASN A 279 -17.50 6.35 12.82
C ASN A 279 -17.48 5.90 14.28
N SER A 280 -18.25 4.87 14.63
CA SER A 280 -18.31 4.30 15.99
C SER A 280 -18.38 2.78 15.93
N GLU A 281 -18.27 2.11 17.08
CA GLU A 281 -18.40 0.66 17.20
C GLU A 281 -19.81 0.19 16.80
N GLU A 282 -20.86 0.93 17.19
CA GLU A 282 -22.25 0.64 16.82
C GLU A 282 -22.48 0.76 15.31
N SER A 283 -21.89 1.76 14.67
CA SER A 283 -22.03 1.97 13.23
C SER A 283 -21.31 0.92 12.38
N ILE A 284 -20.38 0.14 12.97
CA ILE A 284 -19.76 -1.00 12.28
C ILE A 284 -20.82 -2.04 11.92
N HIS A 285 -21.70 -2.41 12.84
CA HIS A 285 -22.74 -3.39 12.55
C HIS A 285 -23.75 -2.89 11.52
N GLN A 286 -24.13 -1.62 11.63
CA GLN A 286 -25.06 -0.96 10.68
C GLN A 286 -24.47 -0.93 9.25
N VAL A 287 -23.19 -0.59 9.11
CA VAL A 287 -22.55 -0.54 7.77
C VAL A 287 -22.35 -1.95 7.17
N ILE A 288 -22.14 -2.98 8.01
CA ILE A 288 -22.08 -4.37 7.55
C ILE A 288 -23.45 -4.80 7.02
N ASP A 289 -24.53 -4.61 7.80
CA ASP A 289 -25.89 -4.95 7.37
C ASP A 289 -26.27 -4.22 6.08
N ARG A 290 -25.99 -2.91 6.00
CA ARG A 290 -26.22 -2.10 4.80
C ARG A 290 -25.46 -2.66 3.59
N ALA A 291 -24.17 -2.97 3.73
CA ALA A 291 -23.34 -3.51 2.65
C ALA A 291 -23.86 -4.86 2.13
N LEU A 292 -24.30 -5.74 3.03
CA LEU A 292 -24.80 -7.06 2.67
C LEU A 292 -26.19 -7.01 1.98
N GLN A 293 -26.97 -5.93 2.19
CA GLN A 293 -28.25 -5.69 1.54
C GLN A 293 -28.11 -5.04 0.14
N MET A 294 -26.94 -4.47 -0.17
CA MET A 294 -26.70 -3.85 -1.47
C MET A 294 -26.45 -4.91 -2.56
N ASN A 295 -27.15 -4.77 -3.69
CA ASN A 295 -27.02 -5.64 -4.87
C ASN A 295 -25.77 -5.38 -5.69
#